data_ed7713b2a66c6dc4085a00313888ace2
#
_entry.id   ed7713b2a66c6dc4085a00313888ace2
#
_cell.length_a   1.000
_cell.length_b   1.000
_cell.length_c   1.000
_cell.angle_alpha   90.00
_cell.angle_beta   90.00
_cell.angle_gamma   90.00
#
_symmetry.space_group_name_H-M   'P 1'
#
loop_
_entity.id
_entity.type
_entity.pdbx_description
1 polymer ?
#
loop_
_entity_poly.entity_id
_entity_poly.type
_entity_poly.pdbx_seq_one_letter_code
_entity_poly.pdbx_strand_id
1 'polypeptide(L)'
;EKIYVALNKKEIRKRLKRMLEREDYDRIVVWRSSFGWDVPLYQRPQHIFTNFAKQRTLVLYEVTRFTDDVKRIKRQSENLYLVNFMNKAFANYIFEAIEQQEKPRYVQFYSTDWTLTKGQIEEYERRGYKVVYEYIDDLNPHLAGTDELPVNVREKYEKTMKEKDSIVVVTADALQRDVLSK
;
A
#
# COMPACT_ATOMS: atom_id res chain seq x y z
N GLU A 1 -2.91 -9.17 28.78
CA GLU A 1 -2.45 -8.76 27.43
C GLU A 1 -1.90 -9.94 26.62
N LYS A 2 -1.00 -10.79 27.18
CA LYS A 2 -0.44 -11.97 26.49
C LYS A 2 -1.49 -13.02 26.12
N ILE A 3 -2.51 -13.25 26.95
CA ILE A 3 -3.60 -14.21 26.70
C ILE A 3 -4.54 -13.68 25.59
N TYR A 4 -4.84 -12.39 25.59
CA TYR A 4 -5.65 -11.73 24.55
C TYR A 4 -4.97 -11.79 23.18
N VAL A 5 -3.64 -11.64 23.13
CA VAL A 5 -2.83 -11.79 21.90
C VAL A 5 -2.87 -13.22 21.38
N ALA A 6 -2.85 -14.23 22.25
CA ALA A 6 -2.85 -15.65 21.85
C ALA A 6 -4.19 -16.12 21.28
N LEU A 7 -5.31 -15.73 21.89
CA LEU A 7 -6.67 -16.06 21.40
C LEU A 7 -6.96 -15.41 20.04
N ASN A 8 -6.52 -14.17 19.86
CA ASN A 8 -6.64 -13.45 18.59
C ASN A 8 -5.73 -14.03 17.49
N LYS A 9 -4.62 -14.65 17.84
CA LYS A 9 -3.66 -15.22 16.87
C LYS A 9 -4.28 -16.36 16.05
N LYS A 10 -5.08 -17.22 16.67
CA LYS A 10 -5.77 -18.34 15.99
C LYS A 10 -6.83 -17.86 15.01
N GLU A 11 -7.60 -16.85 15.37
CA GLU A 11 -8.63 -16.28 14.48
C GLU A 11 -8.00 -15.52 13.30
N ILE A 12 -6.96 -14.75 13.56
CA ILE A 12 -6.20 -14.05 12.51
C ILE A 12 -5.63 -15.06 11.52
N ARG A 13 -4.98 -16.12 12.01
CA ARG A 13 -4.47 -17.20 11.16
C ARG A 13 -5.54 -17.80 10.28
N LYS A 14 -6.72 -18.10 10.86
CA LYS A 14 -7.85 -18.65 10.11
C LYS A 14 -8.37 -17.68 9.03
N ARG A 15 -8.44 -16.38 9.32
CA ARG A 15 -8.85 -15.35 8.36
C ARG A 15 -7.82 -15.20 7.24
N LEU A 16 -6.54 -15.10 7.58
CA LEU A 16 -5.45 -15.01 6.60
C LEU A 16 -5.39 -16.26 5.72
N LYS A 17 -5.50 -17.44 6.31
CA LYS A 17 -5.54 -18.69 5.56
C LYS A 17 -6.68 -18.69 4.55
N ARG A 18 -7.93 -18.37 4.97
CA ARG A 18 -9.08 -18.28 4.06
C ARG A 18 -8.90 -17.22 2.96
N MET A 19 -8.23 -16.12 3.25
CA MET A 19 -7.95 -15.06 2.28
C MET A 19 -6.95 -15.53 1.24
N LEU A 20 -5.87 -16.20 1.67
CA LEU A 20 -4.74 -16.59 0.83
C LEU A 20 -4.96 -17.92 0.07
N GLU A 21 -5.79 -18.82 0.59
CA GLU A 21 -6.11 -20.11 -0.06
C GLU A 21 -7.11 -19.96 -1.22
N ARG A 22 -7.60 -18.76 -1.49
CA ARG A 22 -8.48 -18.52 -2.64
C ARG A 22 -7.66 -18.57 -3.93
N GLU A 23 -8.21 -19.23 -4.93
CA GLU A 23 -7.59 -19.37 -6.26
C GLU A 23 -8.10 -18.32 -7.26
N ASP A 24 -8.93 -17.38 -6.80
CA ASP A 24 -9.59 -16.38 -7.62
C ASP A 24 -8.77 -15.10 -7.83
N TYR A 25 -7.51 -15.10 -7.44
CA TYR A 25 -6.58 -14.00 -7.68
C TYR A 25 -5.22 -14.49 -8.20
N ASP A 26 -4.57 -13.67 -9.03
CA ASP A 26 -3.30 -13.98 -9.70
C ASP A 26 -2.12 -13.17 -9.15
N ARG A 27 -2.39 -12.10 -8.43
CA ARG A 27 -1.39 -11.18 -7.87
C ARG A 27 -1.87 -10.56 -6.57
N ILE A 28 -0.94 -10.02 -5.79
CA ILE A 28 -1.21 -9.38 -4.50
C ILE A 28 -0.73 -7.93 -4.55
N VAL A 29 -1.56 -6.99 -4.15
CA VAL A 29 -1.21 -5.57 -4.02
C VAL A 29 -1.45 -5.13 -2.59
N VAL A 30 -0.41 -4.55 -1.98
CA VAL A 30 -0.48 -3.85 -0.69
C VAL A 30 -0.51 -2.35 -0.98
N TRP A 31 -1.63 -1.72 -0.71
CA TRP A 31 -1.74 -0.28 -0.75
C TRP A 31 -1.28 0.32 0.58
N ARG A 32 -0.27 1.18 0.52
CA ARG A 32 0.26 1.90 1.69
C ARG A 32 -0.05 3.38 1.54
N SER A 33 -0.79 3.91 2.51
CA SER A 33 -1.20 5.32 2.48
C SER A 33 -1.68 5.79 3.84
N SER A 34 -1.54 7.08 4.08
CA SER A 34 -2.26 7.80 5.13
C SER A 34 -3.74 8.05 4.78
N PHE A 35 -4.18 7.69 3.57
CA PHE A 35 -5.53 7.91 3.08
C PHE A 35 -6.44 6.72 3.43
N GLY A 36 -7.40 6.93 4.36
CA GLY A 36 -8.32 5.90 4.81
C GLY A 36 -9.35 5.47 3.76
N TRP A 37 -10.12 4.43 4.09
CA TRP A 37 -11.20 3.93 3.24
C TRP A 37 -12.52 4.67 3.46
N ASP A 38 -12.93 4.85 4.72
CA ASP A 38 -14.19 5.49 5.11
C ASP A 38 -14.01 7.03 5.12
N VAL A 39 -14.03 7.63 3.93
CA VAL A 39 -13.94 9.07 3.73
C VAL A 39 -15.24 9.60 3.12
N PRO A 40 -15.62 10.89 3.38
CA PRO A 40 -16.90 11.42 2.92
C PRO A 40 -17.10 11.40 1.41
N LEU A 41 -16.02 11.52 0.65
CA LEU A 41 -16.01 11.47 -0.81
C LEU A 41 -15.15 10.31 -1.28
N TYR A 42 -15.76 9.41 -2.06
CA TYR A 42 -15.05 8.28 -2.67
C TYR A 42 -14.00 8.78 -3.65
N GLN A 43 -12.74 8.48 -3.38
CA GLN A 43 -11.57 9.03 -4.07
C GLN A 43 -10.93 8.01 -5.02
N ARG A 44 -9.93 8.48 -5.77
CA ARG A 44 -9.16 7.67 -6.71
C ARG A 44 -8.67 6.32 -6.13
N PRO A 45 -8.09 6.21 -4.90
CA PRO A 45 -7.62 4.93 -4.38
C PRO A 45 -8.73 3.89 -4.26
N GLN A 46 -9.89 4.25 -3.71
CA GLN A 46 -11.00 3.31 -3.58
C GLN A 46 -11.50 2.82 -4.95
N HIS A 47 -11.55 3.69 -5.96
CA HIS A 47 -11.92 3.31 -7.32
C HIS A 47 -10.90 2.33 -7.93
N ILE A 48 -9.60 2.62 -7.84
CA ILE A 48 -8.53 1.78 -8.38
C ILE A 48 -8.59 0.39 -7.72
N PHE A 49 -8.56 0.34 -6.39
CA PHE A 49 -8.44 -0.94 -5.69
C PHE A 49 -9.72 -1.78 -5.71
N THR A 50 -10.88 -1.15 -5.82
CA THR A 50 -12.13 -1.87 -6.11
C THR A 50 -12.08 -2.54 -7.50
N ASN A 51 -11.54 -1.85 -8.51
CA ASN A 51 -11.40 -2.42 -9.85
C ASN A 51 -10.30 -3.49 -9.91
N PHE A 52 -9.17 -3.30 -9.24
CA PHE A 52 -8.13 -4.32 -9.15
C PHE A 52 -8.67 -5.61 -8.52
N ALA A 53 -9.47 -5.51 -7.45
CA ALA A 53 -10.08 -6.66 -6.83
C ALA A 53 -11.00 -7.44 -7.78
N LYS A 54 -11.77 -6.73 -8.62
CA LYS A 54 -12.59 -7.35 -9.69
C LYS A 54 -11.75 -8.01 -10.78
N GLN A 55 -10.51 -7.58 -10.96
CA GLN A 55 -9.56 -8.09 -11.96
C GLN A 55 -8.56 -9.08 -11.35
N ARG A 56 -9.05 -10.00 -10.52
CA ARG A 56 -8.26 -11.09 -9.94
C ARG A 56 -7.00 -10.61 -9.20
N THR A 57 -7.08 -9.49 -8.49
CA THR A 57 -6.01 -8.97 -7.63
C THR A 57 -6.46 -9.02 -6.17
N LEU A 58 -5.70 -9.71 -5.32
CA LEU A 58 -5.90 -9.63 -3.89
C LEU A 58 -5.33 -8.30 -3.38
N VAL A 59 -6.21 -7.45 -2.90
CA VAL A 59 -5.88 -6.11 -2.40
C VAL A 59 -5.90 -6.09 -0.88
N LEU A 60 -4.79 -5.65 -0.29
CA LEU A 60 -4.68 -5.28 1.12
C LEU A 60 -4.57 -3.75 1.20
N TYR A 61 -5.67 -3.12 1.49
CA TYR A 61 -5.76 -1.67 1.59
C TYR A 61 -5.46 -1.24 3.02
N GLU A 62 -4.39 -0.46 3.21
CA GLU A 62 -4.07 0.12 4.52
C GLU A 62 -5.15 1.11 4.95
N VAL A 63 -5.61 0.96 6.18
CA VAL A 63 -6.57 1.88 6.77
C VAL A 63 -5.94 2.74 7.84
N THR A 64 -6.46 3.95 7.99
CA THR A 64 -5.99 4.90 8.98
C THR A 64 -6.81 4.78 10.28
N ARG A 65 -6.17 5.14 11.39
CA ARG A 65 -6.80 5.09 12.71
C ARG A 65 -7.93 6.11 12.89
N PHE A 66 -7.94 7.16 12.06
CA PHE A 66 -8.82 8.32 12.26
C PHE A 66 -10.15 8.20 11.53
N THR A 67 -10.17 7.48 10.41
CA THR A 67 -11.36 7.39 9.54
C THR A 67 -11.98 6.00 9.53
N ASP A 68 -11.20 4.97 9.86
CA ASP A 68 -11.62 3.59 9.65
C ASP A 68 -11.79 2.83 10.97
N ASP A 69 -12.97 2.26 11.22
CA ASP A 69 -13.20 1.34 12.34
C ASP A 69 -12.78 -0.08 11.95
N VAL A 70 -11.48 -0.27 11.73
CA VAL A 70 -10.88 -1.56 11.43
C VAL A 70 -9.77 -1.86 12.43
N LYS A 71 -10.06 -2.75 13.39
CA LYS A 71 -9.08 -3.11 14.43
C LYS A 71 -7.88 -3.85 13.86
N ARG A 72 -8.05 -4.70 12.86
CA ARG A 72 -6.97 -5.51 12.25
C ARG A 72 -7.18 -5.76 10.76
N ILE A 73 -8.18 -6.60 10.41
CA ILE A 73 -8.52 -6.93 9.03
C ILE A 73 -10.03 -7.06 8.89
N LYS A 74 -10.59 -6.46 7.85
CA LYS A 74 -12.01 -6.52 7.48
C LYS A 74 -12.12 -6.81 6.00
N ARG A 75 -12.94 -7.76 5.60
CA ARG A 75 -13.27 -7.98 4.20
C ARG A 75 -14.21 -6.87 3.75
N GLN A 76 -13.82 -6.12 2.75
CA GLN A 76 -14.63 -5.04 2.16
C GLN A 76 -15.48 -5.56 0.98
N SER A 77 -14.85 -6.33 0.12
CA SER A 77 -15.50 -7.01 -1.00
C SER A 77 -14.72 -8.27 -1.38
N GLU A 78 -15.07 -8.90 -2.48
CA GLU A 78 -14.27 -9.98 -3.04
C GLU A 78 -12.87 -9.48 -3.39
N ASN A 79 -11.84 -10.19 -2.89
CA ASN A 79 -10.42 -9.86 -3.08
C ASN A 79 -9.97 -8.47 -2.56
N LEU A 80 -10.80 -7.75 -1.81
CA LEU A 80 -10.45 -6.48 -1.18
C LEU A 80 -10.60 -6.55 0.34
N TYR A 81 -9.49 -6.32 1.03
CA TYR A 81 -9.42 -6.34 2.49
C TYR A 81 -8.84 -5.03 3.01
N LEU A 82 -9.52 -4.45 3.99
CA LEU A 82 -9.04 -3.32 4.76
C LEU A 82 -8.14 -3.84 5.88
N VAL A 83 -6.94 -3.31 6.01
CA VAL A 83 -5.93 -3.82 6.95
C VAL A 83 -5.32 -2.68 7.75
N ASN A 84 -5.31 -2.86 9.07
CA ASN A 84 -4.65 -1.94 9.98
C ASN A 84 -3.23 -2.43 10.27
N PHE A 85 -2.23 -1.81 9.67
CA PHE A 85 -0.81 -2.16 9.83
C PHE A 85 -0.10 -1.49 11.01
N MET A 86 -0.79 -0.73 11.85
CA MET A 86 -0.17 -0.03 12.99
C MET A 86 0.52 -0.97 13.99
N ASN A 87 0.00 -2.17 14.16
CA ASN A 87 0.66 -3.18 14.99
C ASN A 87 1.73 -3.91 14.18
N LYS A 88 3.00 -3.60 14.41
CA LYS A 88 4.15 -4.16 13.68
C LYS A 88 4.20 -5.69 13.69
N ALA A 89 3.88 -6.33 14.81
CA ALA A 89 3.90 -7.79 14.92
C ALA A 89 2.79 -8.42 14.04
N PHE A 90 1.63 -7.79 13.97
CA PHE A 90 0.54 -8.21 13.10
C PHE A 90 0.86 -7.96 11.62
N ALA A 91 1.42 -6.80 11.30
CA ALA A 91 1.86 -6.46 9.94
C ALA A 91 2.89 -7.47 9.43
N ASN A 92 3.93 -7.75 10.20
CA ASN A 92 4.95 -8.74 9.85
C ASN A 92 4.34 -10.13 9.63
N TYR A 93 3.41 -10.55 10.49
CA TYR A 93 2.73 -11.83 10.32
C TYR A 93 1.93 -11.92 9.01
N ILE A 94 1.26 -10.83 8.59
CA ILE A 94 0.58 -10.77 7.29
C ILE A 94 1.59 -10.86 6.16
N PHE A 95 2.67 -10.09 6.20
CA PHE A 95 3.68 -10.08 5.15
C PHE A 95 4.36 -11.46 5.01
N GLU A 96 4.74 -12.10 6.11
CA GLU A 96 5.27 -13.46 6.11
C GLU A 96 4.29 -14.47 5.47
N ALA A 97 2.99 -14.36 5.75
CA ALA A 97 1.99 -15.23 5.15
C ALA A 97 1.80 -14.98 3.64
N ILE A 98 1.90 -13.72 3.20
CA ILE A 98 1.85 -13.35 1.78
C ILE A 98 3.10 -13.86 1.04
N GLU A 99 4.26 -13.77 1.65
CA GLU A 99 5.54 -14.16 1.07
C GLU A 99 5.65 -15.66 0.81
N GLN A 100 4.86 -16.46 1.53
CA GLN A 100 4.71 -17.89 1.27
C GLN A 100 3.88 -18.20 0.00
N GLN A 101 3.22 -17.20 -0.59
CA GLN A 101 2.49 -17.37 -1.84
C GLN A 101 3.43 -17.19 -3.04
N GLU A 102 3.36 -18.10 -4.00
CA GLU A 102 4.12 -18.05 -5.26
C GLU A 102 3.49 -17.09 -6.29
N LYS A 103 2.94 -15.96 -5.83
CA LYS A 103 2.26 -14.99 -6.69
C LYS A 103 3.01 -13.67 -6.71
N PRO A 104 3.01 -12.96 -7.86
CA PRO A 104 3.56 -11.60 -7.94
C PRO A 104 2.94 -10.70 -6.87
N ARG A 105 3.79 -9.93 -6.19
CA ARG A 105 3.37 -9.03 -5.12
C ARG A 105 3.92 -7.63 -5.33
N TYR A 106 3.08 -6.66 -5.03
CA TYR A 106 3.35 -5.26 -5.26
C TYR A 106 3.07 -4.45 -4.00
N VAL A 107 3.85 -3.43 -3.76
CA VAL A 107 3.53 -2.34 -2.83
C VAL A 107 3.28 -1.09 -3.64
N GLN A 108 2.13 -0.46 -3.43
CA GLN A 108 1.70 0.73 -4.17
C GLN A 108 1.42 1.87 -3.20
N PHE A 109 1.83 3.09 -3.55
CA PHE A 109 1.66 4.29 -2.74
C PHE A 109 1.73 5.56 -3.58
N TYR A 110 1.21 6.66 -3.04
CA TYR A 110 1.28 7.97 -3.67
C TYR A 110 2.62 8.68 -3.45
N SER A 111 3.00 9.48 -4.44
CA SER A 111 4.16 10.39 -4.35
C SER A 111 4.06 11.34 -3.16
N THR A 112 2.87 11.86 -2.90
CA THR A 112 2.58 12.83 -1.84
C THR A 112 2.41 12.22 -0.44
N ASP A 113 2.39 10.88 -0.30
CA ASP A 113 2.32 10.25 1.02
C ASP A 113 3.60 10.52 1.82
N TRP A 114 3.46 11.17 2.97
CA TRP A 114 4.57 11.56 3.84
C TRP A 114 4.83 10.54 4.96
N THR A 115 3.98 9.53 5.12
CA THR A 115 4.05 8.55 6.21
C THR A 115 4.96 7.36 5.89
N LEU A 116 5.05 6.99 4.62
CA LEU A 116 5.92 5.91 4.15
C LEU A 116 7.35 6.43 3.93
N THR A 117 8.32 5.83 4.59
CA THR A 117 9.74 6.20 4.49
C THR A 117 10.46 5.41 3.40
N LYS A 118 11.58 5.95 2.91
CA LYS A 118 12.51 5.25 2.01
C LYS A 118 12.92 3.88 2.56
N GLY A 119 13.31 3.79 3.84
CA GLY A 119 13.72 2.53 4.45
C GLY A 119 12.62 1.46 4.48
N GLN A 120 11.35 1.87 4.58
CA GLN A 120 10.22 0.94 4.47
C GLN A 120 10.03 0.43 3.03
N ILE A 121 10.29 1.26 2.02
CA ILE A 121 10.26 0.83 0.62
C ILE A 121 11.36 -0.18 0.35
N GLU A 122 12.58 0.09 0.78
CA GLU A 122 13.73 -0.82 0.70
C GLU A 122 13.46 -2.16 1.41
N GLU A 123 12.71 -2.14 2.51
CA GLU A 123 12.28 -3.36 3.18
C GLU A 123 11.31 -4.16 2.31
N TYR A 124 10.33 -3.53 1.66
CA TYR A 124 9.43 -4.22 0.74
C TYR A 124 10.18 -4.85 -0.42
N GLU A 125 11.14 -4.16 -1.00
CA GLU A 125 11.98 -4.69 -2.10
C GLU A 125 12.80 -5.91 -1.66
N ARG A 126 13.46 -5.83 -0.49
CA ARG A 126 14.18 -6.97 0.10
C ARG A 126 13.26 -8.18 0.36
N ARG A 127 11.99 -7.94 0.61
CA ARG A 127 10.95 -8.95 0.78
C ARG A 127 10.33 -9.41 -0.55
N GLY A 128 10.85 -8.94 -1.68
CA GLY A 128 10.45 -9.37 -3.03
C GLY A 128 9.16 -8.72 -3.54
N TYR A 129 8.78 -7.55 -3.02
CA TYR A 129 7.70 -6.75 -3.58
C TYR A 129 8.23 -5.86 -4.70
N LYS A 130 7.46 -5.76 -5.80
CA LYS A 130 7.68 -4.72 -6.81
C LYS A 130 7.04 -3.42 -6.34
N VAL A 131 7.77 -2.32 -6.50
CA VAL A 131 7.30 -0.98 -6.12
C VAL A 131 6.47 -0.39 -7.24
N VAL A 132 5.28 0.13 -6.90
CA VAL A 132 4.43 0.94 -7.76
C VAL A 132 4.27 2.32 -7.14
N TYR A 133 4.89 3.30 -7.77
CA TYR A 133 4.88 4.69 -7.33
C TYR A 133 3.89 5.50 -8.17
N GLU A 134 2.83 5.97 -7.55
CA GLU A 134 1.87 6.85 -8.20
C GLU A 134 2.31 8.32 -8.07
N TYR A 135 2.89 8.85 -9.11
CA TYR A 135 3.26 10.26 -9.22
C TYR A 135 2.05 11.06 -9.70
N ILE A 136 1.24 11.52 -8.72
CA ILE A 136 -0.09 12.06 -8.97
C ILE A 136 -0.12 13.60 -9.03
N ASP A 137 0.81 14.26 -8.34
CA ASP A 137 0.90 15.72 -8.25
C ASP A 137 2.35 16.17 -8.47
N ASP A 138 2.50 17.38 -9.00
CA ASP A 138 3.81 18.04 -9.07
C ASP A 138 4.35 18.25 -7.65
N LEU A 139 5.57 17.76 -7.41
CA LEU A 139 6.25 17.86 -6.13
C LEU A 139 6.99 19.21 -5.96
N ASN A 140 6.55 20.26 -6.65
CA ASN A 140 7.07 21.60 -6.42
C ASN A 140 6.59 22.15 -5.06
N PRO A 141 7.50 22.43 -4.11
CA PRO A 141 7.13 22.92 -2.77
C PRO A 141 6.26 24.17 -2.80
N HIS A 142 6.53 25.08 -3.74
CA HIS A 142 5.77 26.33 -3.88
C HIS A 142 4.29 26.12 -4.20
N LEU A 143 3.93 25.03 -4.91
CA LEU A 143 2.53 24.68 -5.16
C LEU A 143 1.82 24.21 -3.88
N ALA A 144 2.57 23.63 -2.95
CA ALA A 144 2.06 23.22 -1.64
C ALA A 144 2.08 24.37 -0.60
N GLY A 145 2.56 25.57 -0.98
CA GLY A 145 2.70 26.71 -0.07
C GLY A 145 3.81 26.52 0.98
N THR A 146 4.83 25.74 0.67
CA THR A 146 5.97 25.45 1.54
C THR A 146 7.29 25.79 0.83
N ASP A 147 8.35 26.00 1.59
CA ASP A 147 9.68 26.26 1.01
C ASP A 147 10.41 24.96 0.61
N GLU A 148 10.08 23.85 1.27
CA GLU A 148 10.70 22.54 1.03
C GLU A 148 9.68 21.39 1.07
N LEU A 149 9.96 20.34 0.32
CA LEU A 149 9.22 19.08 0.42
C LEU A 149 9.53 18.37 1.75
N PRO A 150 8.53 17.69 2.35
CA PRO A 150 8.79 16.77 3.44
C PRO A 150 9.90 15.76 3.07
N VAL A 151 10.81 15.52 3.98
CA VAL A 151 12.00 14.65 3.73
C VAL A 151 11.59 13.29 3.15
N ASN A 152 10.60 12.64 3.73
CA ASN A 152 10.11 11.34 3.25
C ASN A 152 9.57 11.40 1.81
N VAL A 153 8.93 12.50 1.40
CA VAL A 153 8.42 12.69 0.03
C VAL A 153 9.58 12.82 -0.94
N ARG A 154 10.56 13.68 -0.63
CA ARG A 154 11.75 13.89 -1.45
C ARG A 154 12.57 12.61 -1.60
N GLU A 155 12.89 11.93 -0.51
CA GLU A 155 13.70 10.71 -0.53
C GLU A 155 13.03 9.56 -1.32
N LYS A 156 11.71 9.42 -1.22
CA LYS A 156 10.94 8.45 -2.01
C LYS A 156 11.03 8.75 -3.51
N TYR A 157 10.81 10.02 -3.88
CA TYR A 157 10.91 10.45 -5.26
C TYR A 157 12.30 10.16 -5.83
N GLU A 158 13.36 10.62 -5.16
CA GLU A 158 14.72 10.40 -5.59
C GLU A 158 15.08 8.92 -5.72
N LYS A 159 14.65 8.09 -4.76
CA LYS A 159 14.85 6.65 -4.80
C LYS A 159 14.17 6.04 -6.02
N THR A 160 12.88 6.29 -6.17
CA THR A 160 12.06 5.66 -7.22
C THR A 160 12.50 6.05 -8.61
N MET A 161 12.91 7.32 -8.82
CA MET A 161 13.39 7.79 -10.13
C MET A 161 14.75 7.22 -10.53
N LYS A 162 15.54 6.77 -9.56
CA LYS A 162 16.85 6.14 -9.81
C LYS A 162 16.79 4.63 -10.04
N GLU A 163 15.68 3.99 -9.67
CA GLU A 163 15.54 2.54 -9.72
C GLU A 163 14.81 2.07 -10.97
N LYS A 164 15.51 1.27 -11.78
CA LYS A 164 14.98 0.73 -13.04
C LYS A 164 13.82 -0.25 -12.87
N ASP A 165 13.69 -0.88 -11.70
CA ASP A 165 12.68 -1.90 -11.44
C ASP A 165 11.39 -1.33 -10.82
N SER A 166 11.37 -0.04 -10.49
CA SER A 166 10.18 0.64 -10.01
C SER A 166 9.20 0.93 -11.14
N ILE A 167 7.92 0.67 -10.89
CA ILE A 167 6.83 1.02 -11.80
C ILE A 167 6.33 2.42 -11.43
N VAL A 168 6.51 3.40 -12.30
CA VAL A 168 6.03 4.76 -12.09
C VAL A 168 4.74 4.97 -12.88
N VAL A 169 3.67 5.31 -12.19
CA VAL A 169 2.37 5.65 -12.78
C VAL A 169 2.18 7.16 -12.66
N VAL A 170 1.95 7.82 -13.78
CA VAL A 170 1.75 9.28 -13.85
C VAL A 170 0.31 9.62 -14.23
N THR A 171 -0.18 10.75 -13.74
CA THR A 171 -1.56 11.20 -13.99
C THR A 171 -1.68 12.32 -15.02
N ALA A 172 -0.55 12.88 -15.48
CA ALA A 172 -0.51 13.98 -16.42
C ALA A 172 0.73 13.93 -17.31
N ASP A 173 0.64 14.46 -18.52
CA ASP A 173 1.75 14.53 -19.49
C ASP A 173 2.96 15.31 -18.96
N ALA A 174 2.74 16.32 -18.12
CA ALA A 174 3.81 17.09 -17.51
C ALA A 174 4.64 16.21 -16.57
N LEU A 175 3.98 15.39 -15.75
CA LEU A 175 4.65 14.44 -14.85
C LEU A 175 5.36 13.33 -15.61
N GLN A 176 4.78 12.88 -16.75
CA GLN A 176 5.44 11.92 -17.62
C GLN A 176 6.74 12.47 -18.19
N ARG A 177 6.72 13.72 -18.66
CA ARG A 177 7.95 14.39 -19.16
C ARG A 177 9.01 14.52 -18.08
N ASP A 178 8.61 14.83 -16.85
CA ASP A 178 9.55 14.88 -15.71
C ASP A 178 10.21 13.51 -15.48
N VAL A 179 9.42 12.44 -15.41
CA VAL A 179 9.94 11.06 -15.24
C VAL A 179 10.90 10.67 -16.37
N LEU A 180 10.55 10.94 -17.62
CA LEU A 180 11.35 10.56 -18.79
C LEU A 180 12.63 11.40 -18.95
N SER A 181 12.77 12.49 -18.21
CA SER A 181 13.96 13.36 -18.21
C SER A 181 15.04 12.92 -17.23
N LYS A 182 14.76 11.93 -16.37
CA LYS A 182 15.70 11.42 -15.33
C LYS A 182 16.44 10.18 -15.80
#